data_104acd6651bb4993895c66bf4b7497ed
#
_entry.id   104acd6651bb4993895c66bf4b7497ed
#
_cell.length_a   1.000
_cell.length_b   1.000
_cell.length_c   1.000
_cell.angle_alpha   90.00
_cell.angle_beta   90.00
_cell.angle_gamma   90.00
#
_symmetry.space_group_name_H-M   'P 1'
#
loop_
_entity.id
_entity.type
_entity.pdbx_description
1 polymer ?
#
loop_
_entity_poly.entity_id
_entity_poly.type
_entity_poly.pdbx_seq_one_letter_code
_entity_poly.pdbx_strand_id
1 'polypeptide(L)'
;MKSHISMIAAPAAAMTLVKGALLAGVLLTLAPAVVLAADVPDKGTTPYVTHFIFRPLQSIDIPDLGTATVLELVGTTENLKGEKMLDKMSARCTALSVDSAAKKYIDGACVLADSDGDKIFSTFDTRDLDKSQPEMDCGTHIITGGTGKYAGITGSEPFACVTMPNLAGAGNYTAMDIPHNTTWEIKK
;
A
#
# COMPACT_ATOMS: atom_id res chain seq x y z
N MET A 1 36.04 -18.33 13.62
CA MET A 1 35.07 -18.36 14.74
C MET A 1 34.08 -19.47 14.46
N LYS A 2 34.11 -20.56 15.22
CA LYS A 2 33.20 -21.72 15.06
C LYS A 2 32.03 -21.54 16.02
N SER A 3 30.79 -21.48 15.50
CA SER A 3 29.58 -21.39 16.29
C SER A 3 29.07 -22.81 16.57
N HIS A 4 29.00 -23.19 17.85
CA HIS A 4 28.44 -24.46 18.32
C HIS A 4 26.93 -24.29 18.51
N ILE A 5 26.12 -25.06 17.74
CA ILE A 5 24.68 -25.21 17.98
C ILE A 5 24.52 -26.37 18.97
N SER A 6 23.97 -26.05 20.14
CA SER A 6 23.64 -27.01 21.20
C SER A 6 22.22 -27.56 20.97
N MET A 7 22.10 -28.85 20.67
CA MET A 7 20.81 -29.57 20.63
C MET A 7 20.40 -29.93 22.04
N ILE A 8 19.22 -29.49 22.45
CA ILE A 8 18.57 -29.90 23.71
C ILE A 8 17.62 -31.05 23.40
N ALA A 9 17.92 -32.22 23.99
CA ALA A 9 17.08 -33.40 23.91
C ALA A 9 15.90 -33.31 24.91
N ALA A 10 14.70 -33.64 24.44
CA ALA A 10 13.48 -33.73 25.26
C ALA A 10 13.39 -35.12 25.94
N PRO A 11 12.96 -35.23 27.20
CA PRO A 11 12.75 -36.49 27.87
C PRO A 11 11.39 -37.16 27.49
N ALA A 12 11.43 -38.45 27.31
CA ALA A 12 10.27 -39.33 27.13
C ALA A 12 9.42 -39.40 28.41
N ALA A 13 8.16 -39.11 28.30
CA ALA A 13 7.18 -39.28 29.38
C ALA A 13 6.43 -40.61 29.23
N ALA A 14 6.37 -41.36 30.32
CA ALA A 14 5.81 -42.65 30.47
C ALA A 14 4.26 -42.65 30.34
N MET A 15 3.74 -43.65 29.66
CA MET A 15 2.31 -43.93 29.52
C MET A 15 1.78 -44.56 30.83
N THR A 16 0.85 -43.90 31.51
CA THR A 16 0.05 -44.51 32.59
C THR A 16 -1.36 -44.74 32.06
N LEU A 17 -1.76 -46.02 31.97
CA LEU A 17 -3.10 -46.44 31.67
C LEU A 17 -4.02 -46.17 32.89
N VAL A 18 -5.04 -45.32 32.70
CA VAL A 18 -6.17 -45.19 33.62
C VAL A 18 -7.42 -45.73 32.93
N LYS A 19 -7.99 -46.81 33.49
CA LYS A 19 -9.26 -47.41 33.09
C LYS A 19 -10.44 -46.53 33.54
N GLY A 20 -11.35 -46.27 32.65
CA GLY A 20 -12.81 -46.31 32.89
C GLY A 20 -13.46 -45.06 33.51
N ALA A 21 -14.11 -44.26 32.65
CA ALA A 21 -15.44 -43.69 32.98
C ALA A 21 -16.08 -43.24 31.66
N LEU A 22 -17.23 -43.83 31.32
CA LEU A 22 -18.13 -43.39 30.25
C LEU A 22 -18.76 -42.05 30.68
N LEU A 23 -18.28 -40.97 30.15
CA LEU A 23 -18.93 -39.64 30.19
C LEU A 23 -19.45 -39.36 28.78
N ALA A 24 -20.78 -39.34 28.62
CA ALA A 24 -21.47 -38.88 27.43
C ALA A 24 -21.09 -37.41 27.18
N GLY A 25 -20.09 -37.21 26.36
CA GLY A 25 -19.66 -35.88 25.93
C GLY A 25 -20.64 -35.32 24.91
N VAL A 26 -21.35 -34.27 25.29
CA VAL A 26 -22.07 -33.38 24.36
C VAL A 26 -21.02 -32.78 23.43
N LEU A 27 -20.98 -33.24 22.16
CA LEU A 27 -20.22 -32.59 21.11
C LEU A 27 -20.88 -31.21 20.84
N LEU A 28 -20.41 -30.17 21.52
CA LEU A 28 -20.60 -28.79 21.05
C LEU A 28 -19.85 -28.68 19.74
N THR A 29 -20.56 -28.78 18.63
CA THR A 29 -20.02 -28.35 17.32
C THR A 29 -19.84 -26.84 17.36
N LEU A 30 -18.61 -26.37 17.65
CA LEU A 30 -18.20 -24.99 17.37
C LEU A 30 -18.25 -24.83 15.85
N ALA A 31 -19.39 -24.35 15.34
CA ALA A 31 -19.45 -23.86 13.98
C ALA A 31 -18.39 -22.71 13.85
N PRO A 32 -17.48 -22.77 12.88
CA PRO A 32 -16.59 -21.66 12.66
C PRO A 32 -17.46 -20.41 12.40
N ALA A 33 -17.32 -19.38 13.23
CA ALA A 33 -17.90 -18.08 12.94
C ALA A 33 -17.26 -17.62 11.62
N VAL A 34 -18.02 -17.66 10.54
CA VAL A 34 -17.64 -17.00 9.29
C VAL A 34 -17.63 -15.51 9.63
N VAL A 35 -16.45 -14.98 9.94
CA VAL A 35 -16.25 -13.54 9.99
C VAL A 35 -16.43 -13.06 8.55
N LEU A 36 -17.64 -12.60 8.22
CA LEU A 36 -17.87 -11.87 6.99
C LEU A 36 -16.92 -10.66 7.05
N ALA A 37 -15.88 -10.70 6.25
CA ALA A 37 -15.08 -9.50 6.01
C ALA A 37 -16.08 -8.42 5.60
N ALA A 38 -16.08 -7.28 6.32
CA ALA A 38 -16.96 -6.18 5.96
C ALA A 38 -16.62 -5.78 4.52
N ASP A 39 -17.60 -5.96 3.61
CA ASP A 39 -17.42 -5.70 2.20
C ASP A 39 -16.99 -4.25 1.98
N VAL A 40 -16.04 -4.06 1.08
CA VAL A 40 -15.70 -2.72 0.58
C VAL A 40 -16.91 -2.20 -0.18
N PRO A 41 -17.38 -0.97 0.09
CA PRO A 41 -18.51 -0.39 -0.64
C PRO A 41 -18.24 -0.36 -2.15
N ASP A 42 -19.26 -0.66 -2.96
CA ASP A 42 -19.13 -0.68 -4.42
C ASP A 42 -18.79 0.70 -5.01
N LYS A 43 -19.03 1.78 -4.26
CA LYS A 43 -18.64 3.15 -4.62
C LYS A 43 -18.50 4.03 -3.39
N GLY A 44 -17.72 5.09 -3.50
CA GLY A 44 -17.56 6.03 -2.41
C GLY A 44 -16.56 7.14 -2.70
N THR A 45 -16.37 7.98 -1.69
CA THR A 45 -15.33 9.01 -1.65
C THR A 45 -14.72 9.01 -0.25
N THR A 46 -13.39 8.93 -0.19
CA THR A 46 -12.66 8.95 1.08
C THR A 46 -11.33 9.67 0.95
N PRO A 47 -10.95 10.50 1.95
CA PRO A 47 -9.59 11.01 2.06
C PRO A 47 -8.70 9.94 2.69
N TYR A 48 -7.48 9.82 2.18
CA TYR A 48 -6.43 9.01 2.78
C TYR A 48 -5.05 9.66 2.55
N VAL A 49 -4.05 9.20 3.27
CA VAL A 49 -2.66 9.61 3.08
C VAL A 49 -1.82 8.40 2.71
N THR A 50 -0.92 8.55 1.75
CA THR A 50 0.17 7.61 1.53
C THR A 50 1.46 8.19 2.09
N HIS A 51 2.08 7.47 3.01
CA HIS A 51 3.38 7.80 3.58
C HIS A 51 4.46 7.13 2.74
N PHE A 52 5.06 7.87 1.82
CA PHE A 52 6.04 7.35 0.87
C PHE A 52 7.49 7.65 1.28
N ILE A 53 8.35 6.70 0.94
CA ILE A 53 9.78 6.91 0.78
C ILE A 53 10.09 6.84 -0.71
N PHE A 54 10.65 7.90 -1.25
CA PHE A 54 11.12 8.01 -2.62
C PHE A 54 12.59 7.63 -2.67
N ARG A 55 12.95 6.78 -3.61
CA ARG A 55 14.30 6.34 -3.88
C ARG A 55 14.65 6.50 -5.35
N PRO A 56 15.62 7.35 -5.73
CA PRO A 56 16.14 7.36 -7.08
C PRO A 56 16.89 6.06 -7.37
N LEU A 57 16.57 5.41 -8.49
CA LEU A 57 17.22 4.19 -8.95
C LEU A 57 18.30 4.48 -9.98
N GLN A 58 17.97 5.34 -10.96
CA GLN A 58 18.86 5.69 -12.05
C GLN A 58 18.53 7.08 -12.55
N SER A 59 19.55 7.88 -12.82
CA SER A 59 19.40 9.20 -13.44
C SER A 59 20.27 9.27 -14.69
N ILE A 60 19.77 10.02 -15.67
CA ILE A 60 20.52 10.39 -16.86
C ILE A 60 20.45 11.91 -17.01
N ASP A 61 21.59 12.52 -17.27
CA ASP A 61 21.68 13.92 -17.67
C ASP A 61 21.54 14.00 -19.19
N ILE A 62 20.61 14.84 -19.64
CA ILE A 62 20.39 15.10 -21.05
C ILE A 62 20.96 16.50 -21.31
N PRO A 63 22.10 16.63 -22.02
CA PRO A 63 22.75 17.92 -22.24
C PRO A 63 21.77 18.97 -22.77
N ASP A 64 21.77 20.14 -22.17
CA ASP A 64 20.92 21.29 -22.50
C ASP A 64 19.40 21.07 -22.24
N LEU A 65 18.98 19.88 -21.82
CA LEU A 65 17.57 19.55 -21.57
C LEU A 65 17.24 19.34 -20.09
N GLY A 66 18.19 18.84 -19.30
CA GLY A 66 18.01 18.58 -17.87
C GLY A 66 18.22 17.11 -17.49
N THR A 67 17.56 16.66 -16.42
CA THR A 67 17.74 15.32 -15.85
C THR A 67 16.45 14.51 -15.93
N ALA A 68 16.56 13.22 -16.28
CA ALA A 68 15.50 12.26 -16.12
C ALA A 68 15.91 11.19 -15.10
N THR A 69 15.05 10.91 -14.11
CA THR A 69 15.33 9.98 -13.00
C THR A 69 14.23 8.96 -12.87
N VAL A 70 14.61 7.68 -12.87
CA VAL A 70 13.69 6.58 -12.48
C VAL A 70 13.63 6.53 -10.97
N LEU A 71 12.42 6.54 -10.43
CA LEU A 71 12.14 6.50 -9.00
C LEU A 71 11.42 5.21 -8.61
N GLU A 72 11.75 4.69 -7.45
CA GLU A 72 10.92 3.74 -6.71
C GLU A 72 10.33 4.45 -5.50
N LEU A 73 9.02 4.26 -5.29
CA LEU A 73 8.30 4.74 -4.13
C LEU A 73 7.76 3.53 -3.37
N VAL A 74 8.02 3.48 -2.08
CA VAL A 74 7.47 2.44 -1.19
C VAL A 74 6.84 3.10 0.02
N GLY A 75 5.70 2.58 0.47
CA GLY A 75 5.00 3.20 1.57
C GLY A 75 3.79 2.41 2.07
N THR A 76 3.00 3.07 2.88
CA THR A 76 1.75 2.55 3.43
C THR A 76 0.67 3.62 3.37
N THR A 77 -0.59 3.18 3.34
CA THR A 77 -1.74 4.08 3.35
C THR A 77 -2.38 4.17 4.73
N GLU A 78 -2.98 5.31 5.04
CA GLU A 78 -3.81 5.56 6.22
C GLU A 78 -5.11 6.25 5.79
N ASN A 79 -6.26 5.62 6.08
CA ASN A 79 -7.57 6.21 5.81
C ASN A 79 -7.92 7.21 6.91
N LEU A 80 -8.21 8.46 6.54
CA LEU A 80 -8.44 9.54 7.50
C LEU A 80 -9.84 9.52 8.15
N LYS A 81 -10.76 8.67 7.66
CA LYS A 81 -12.08 8.44 8.29
C LYS A 81 -12.13 7.16 9.12
N GLY A 82 -11.05 6.36 9.14
CA GLY A 82 -11.03 5.05 9.79
C GLY A 82 -11.84 3.99 9.04
N GLU A 83 -12.13 4.20 7.76
CA GLU A 83 -12.77 3.23 6.87
C GLU A 83 -11.75 2.18 6.41
N LYS A 84 -12.23 0.98 6.01
CA LYS A 84 -11.32 -0.08 5.54
C LYS A 84 -10.75 0.18 4.14
N MET A 85 -11.47 0.96 3.32
CA MET A 85 -11.01 1.31 1.98
C MET A 85 -9.75 2.15 2.06
N LEU A 86 -8.69 1.72 1.39
CA LEU A 86 -7.39 2.42 1.35
C LEU A 86 -6.73 2.62 2.74
N ASP A 87 -7.06 1.76 3.73
CA ASP A 87 -6.41 1.77 5.04
C ASP A 87 -5.39 0.65 5.17
N LYS A 88 -4.21 0.97 5.70
CA LYS A 88 -3.12 0.00 5.99
C LYS A 88 -2.73 -0.88 4.81
N MET A 89 -2.82 -0.36 3.60
CA MET A 89 -2.32 -1.05 2.42
C MET A 89 -0.83 -0.79 2.25
N SER A 90 -0.09 -1.78 1.78
CA SER A 90 1.26 -1.57 1.26
C SER A 90 1.19 -0.91 -0.11
N ALA A 91 2.00 0.11 -0.34
CA ALA A 91 2.06 0.82 -1.60
C ALA A 91 3.44 0.70 -2.23
N ARG A 92 3.48 0.42 -3.54
CA ARG A 92 4.71 0.45 -4.33
C ARG A 92 4.44 1.06 -5.69
N CYS A 93 5.29 2.04 -6.07
CA CYS A 93 5.20 2.69 -7.37
C CYS A 93 6.56 2.69 -8.07
N THR A 94 6.53 2.75 -9.40
CA THR A 94 7.66 3.10 -10.23
C THR A 94 7.30 4.34 -11.02
N ALA A 95 8.20 5.31 -11.06
CA ALA A 95 7.95 6.59 -11.69
C ALA A 95 9.14 7.10 -12.51
N LEU A 96 8.86 7.98 -13.45
CA LEU A 96 9.83 8.79 -14.16
C LEU A 96 9.68 10.26 -13.71
N SER A 97 10.74 10.81 -13.15
CA SER A 97 10.84 12.25 -12.87
C SER A 97 11.64 12.91 -13.99
N VAL A 98 11.08 13.95 -14.57
CA VAL A 98 11.79 14.80 -15.55
C VAL A 98 11.92 16.20 -14.96
N ASP A 99 13.15 16.68 -14.86
CA ASP A 99 13.47 18.04 -14.43
C ASP A 99 14.28 18.74 -15.53
N SER A 100 13.60 19.54 -16.31
CA SER A 100 14.20 20.31 -17.40
C SER A 100 13.78 21.77 -17.34
N ALA A 101 14.50 22.63 -18.04
CA ALA A 101 14.14 24.05 -18.15
C ALA A 101 12.74 24.27 -18.76
N ALA A 102 12.30 23.36 -19.63
CA ALA A 102 11.01 23.45 -20.31
C ALA A 102 9.87 22.77 -19.56
N LYS A 103 10.15 21.69 -18.80
CA LYS A 103 9.13 20.86 -18.15
C LYS A 103 9.68 20.23 -16.87
N LYS A 104 8.85 20.23 -15.84
CA LYS A 104 9.06 19.45 -14.61
C LYS A 104 7.82 18.63 -14.34
N TYR A 105 7.97 17.31 -14.20
CA TYR A 105 6.87 16.42 -13.89
C TYR A 105 7.35 15.09 -13.37
N ILE A 106 6.44 14.36 -12.72
CA ILE A 106 6.62 12.97 -12.35
C ILE A 106 5.38 12.22 -12.82
N ASP A 107 5.58 11.13 -13.55
CA ASP A 107 4.51 10.19 -13.89
C ASP A 107 4.90 8.75 -13.58
N GLY A 108 3.90 7.88 -13.40
CA GLY A 108 4.19 6.51 -13.04
C GLY A 108 2.97 5.63 -12.83
N ALA A 109 3.24 4.47 -12.26
CA ALA A 109 2.23 3.47 -11.93
C ALA A 109 2.45 2.92 -10.53
N CYS A 110 1.35 2.61 -9.85
CA CYS A 110 1.32 2.12 -8.48
C CYS A 110 0.53 0.82 -8.36
N VAL A 111 0.93 0.02 -7.39
CA VAL A 111 0.16 -1.09 -6.85
C VAL A 111 0.02 -0.90 -5.35
N LEU A 112 -1.21 -0.97 -4.86
CA LEU A 112 -1.54 -1.04 -3.45
C LEU A 112 -2.02 -2.46 -3.16
N ALA A 113 -1.61 -3.04 -2.03
CA ALA A 113 -2.02 -4.36 -1.60
C ALA A 113 -2.43 -4.34 -0.13
N ASP A 114 -3.58 -4.90 0.17
CA ASP A 114 -4.04 -5.05 1.55
C ASP A 114 -3.53 -6.33 2.23
N SER A 115 -3.95 -6.57 3.47
CA SER A 115 -3.55 -7.72 4.26
C SER A 115 -4.01 -9.08 3.70
N ASP A 116 -5.05 -9.10 2.87
CA ASP A 116 -5.56 -10.30 2.21
C ASP A 116 -4.81 -10.60 0.90
N GLY A 117 -3.99 -9.65 0.44
CA GLY A 117 -3.26 -9.69 -0.82
C GLY A 117 -4.05 -9.18 -2.02
N ASP A 118 -5.26 -8.66 -1.80
CA ASP A 118 -6.06 -8.01 -2.83
C ASP A 118 -5.46 -6.64 -3.19
N LYS A 119 -5.54 -6.28 -4.48
CA LYS A 119 -4.76 -5.16 -5.02
C LYS A 119 -5.62 -4.13 -5.71
N ILE A 120 -5.14 -2.88 -5.66
CA ILE A 120 -5.60 -1.77 -6.49
C ILE A 120 -4.43 -1.33 -7.37
N PHE A 121 -4.71 -1.04 -8.64
CA PHE A 121 -3.75 -0.53 -9.63
C PHE A 121 -4.12 0.88 -10.02
N SER A 122 -3.13 1.77 -10.09
CA SER A 122 -3.32 3.12 -10.59
C SER A 122 -2.13 3.59 -11.43
N THR A 123 -2.38 4.59 -12.26
CA THR A 123 -1.34 5.42 -12.88
C THR A 123 -1.47 6.83 -12.33
N PHE A 124 -0.40 7.61 -12.33
CA PHE A 124 -0.45 9.00 -11.90
C PHE A 124 0.38 9.92 -12.78
N ASP A 125 0.01 11.18 -12.78
CA ASP A 125 0.70 12.23 -13.51
C ASP A 125 0.57 13.56 -12.74
N THR A 126 1.72 14.20 -12.45
CA THR A 126 1.74 15.50 -11.79
C THR A 126 1.38 16.67 -12.72
N ARG A 127 1.15 16.41 -14.02
CA ARG A 127 0.62 17.38 -14.98
C ARG A 127 -0.92 17.38 -15.03
N ASP A 128 -1.55 16.32 -14.53
CA ASP A 128 -3.01 16.15 -14.53
C ASP A 128 -3.57 16.63 -13.19
N LEU A 129 -4.03 17.90 -13.17
CA LEU A 129 -4.55 18.55 -11.98
C LEU A 129 -6.08 18.62 -12.05
N ASP A 130 -6.74 18.16 -10.99
CA ASP A 130 -8.17 18.37 -10.82
C ASP A 130 -8.46 19.81 -10.36
N LYS A 131 -8.86 20.65 -11.29
CA LYS A 131 -9.17 22.06 -11.03
C LYS A 131 -10.33 22.28 -10.08
N SER A 132 -11.16 21.27 -9.80
CA SER A 132 -12.24 21.35 -8.82
C SER A 132 -11.74 21.17 -7.38
N GLN A 133 -10.51 20.72 -7.20
CA GLN A 133 -9.86 20.48 -5.90
C GLN A 133 -8.49 21.18 -5.86
N PRO A 134 -8.47 22.52 -5.78
CA PRO A 134 -7.23 23.29 -5.88
C PRO A 134 -6.23 23.03 -4.75
N GLU A 135 -6.67 22.44 -3.64
CA GLU A 135 -5.81 22.00 -2.54
C GLU A 135 -5.03 20.70 -2.86
N MET A 136 -5.48 19.95 -3.88
CA MET A 136 -4.81 18.74 -4.39
C MET A 136 -3.99 19.11 -5.63
N ASP A 137 -2.95 19.92 -5.43
CA ASP A 137 -2.25 20.66 -6.49
C ASP A 137 -0.98 19.94 -7.01
N CYS A 138 -0.79 18.67 -6.67
CA CYS A 138 0.41 17.92 -7.05
C CYS A 138 0.18 16.95 -8.23
N GLY A 139 -1.04 16.51 -8.47
CA GLY A 139 -1.37 15.61 -9.58
C GLY A 139 -2.64 14.79 -9.34
N THR A 140 -2.85 13.81 -10.22
CA THR A 140 -4.00 12.90 -10.12
C THR A 140 -3.56 11.46 -10.36
N HIS A 141 -4.00 10.53 -9.49
CA HIS A 141 -4.00 9.10 -9.79
C HIS A 141 -5.31 8.72 -10.48
N ILE A 142 -5.21 7.86 -11.47
CA ILE A 142 -6.35 7.18 -12.08
C ILE A 142 -6.30 5.72 -11.68
N ILE A 143 -7.32 5.25 -10.95
CA ILE A 143 -7.48 3.84 -10.61
C ILE A 143 -7.90 3.10 -11.88
N THR A 144 -7.07 2.14 -12.32
CA THR A 144 -7.21 1.42 -13.58
C THR A 144 -7.75 0.01 -13.40
N GLY A 145 -7.84 -0.50 -12.17
CA GLY A 145 -8.36 -1.83 -11.87
C GLY A 145 -7.89 -2.35 -10.52
N GLY A 146 -8.25 -3.61 -10.22
CA GLY A 146 -7.86 -4.28 -8.99
C GLY A 146 -8.08 -5.78 -9.06
N THR A 147 -7.77 -6.48 -7.96
CA THR A 147 -7.98 -7.93 -7.79
C THR A 147 -8.86 -8.22 -6.57
N GLY A 148 -9.37 -9.45 -6.46
CA GLY A 148 -10.18 -9.89 -5.33
C GLY A 148 -11.38 -8.99 -5.09
N LYS A 149 -11.53 -8.45 -3.88
CA LYS A 149 -12.63 -7.55 -3.53
C LYS A 149 -12.63 -6.20 -4.28
N TYR A 150 -11.50 -5.84 -4.92
CA TYR A 150 -11.36 -4.64 -5.74
C TYR A 150 -11.47 -4.92 -7.24
N ALA A 151 -11.85 -6.14 -7.67
CA ALA A 151 -12.02 -6.48 -9.08
C ALA A 151 -13.06 -5.56 -9.73
N GLY A 152 -12.71 -4.93 -10.86
CA GLY A 152 -13.57 -3.98 -11.57
C GLY A 152 -13.58 -2.55 -11.01
N ILE A 153 -12.70 -2.24 -10.02
CA ILE A 153 -12.59 -0.88 -9.48
C ILE A 153 -12.03 0.09 -10.52
N THR A 154 -12.63 1.27 -10.58
CA THR A 154 -12.14 2.45 -11.32
C THR A 154 -12.32 3.69 -10.44
N GLY A 155 -11.56 4.74 -10.70
CA GLY A 155 -11.68 5.96 -9.89
C GLY A 155 -10.64 7.01 -10.21
N SER A 156 -10.71 8.10 -9.46
CA SER A 156 -9.80 9.23 -9.54
C SER A 156 -9.36 9.64 -8.13
N GLU A 157 -8.08 9.97 -8.00
CA GLU A 157 -7.44 10.30 -6.72
C GLU A 157 -6.55 11.53 -6.93
N PRO A 158 -7.11 12.74 -7.01
CA PRO A 158 -6.32 13.96 -6.94
C PRO A 158 -5.55 14.00 -5.62
N PHE A 159 -4.29 14.50 -5.67
CA PHE A 159 -3.39 14.47 -4.53
C PHE A 159 -2.57 15.74 -4.36
N ALA A 160 -2.14 15.99 -3.12
CA ALA A 160 -1.15 17.00 -2.76
C ALA A 160 0.18 16.33 -2.41
N CYS A 161 1.27 17.11 -2.38
CA CYS A 161 2.60 16.63 -2.01
C CYS A 161 3.13 17.42 -0.82
N VAL A 162 3.38 16.71 0.29
CA VAL A 162 3.99 17.30 1.48
C VAL A 162 5.36 16.68 1.69
N THR A 163 6.41 17.39 1.28
CA THR A 163 7.79 16.91 1.45
C THR A 163 8.20 17.03 2.91
N MET A 164 8.67 15.92 3.50
CA MET A 164 9.23 15.90 4.84
C MET A 164 10.68 16.39 4.84
N PRO A 165 11.16 17.01 5.93
CA PRO A 165 12.56 17.38 6.04
C PRO A 165 13.47 16.16 5.92
N ASN A 166 14.46 16.22 5.04
CA ASN A 166 15.47 15.17 4.93
C ASN A 166 16.36 15.14 6.17
N LEU A 167 16.59 13.94 6.69
CA LEU A 167 17.58 13.74 7.75
C LEU A 167 18.99 13.77 7.15
N ALA A 168 19.88 14.50 7.80
CA ALA A 168 21.28 14.54 7.41
C ALA A 168 21.86 13.10 7.43
N GLY A 169 22.51 12.69 6.32
CA GLY A 169 23.07 11.35 6.18
C GLY A 169 22.08 10.25 5.78
N ALA A 170 20.83 10.56 5.50
CA ALA A 170 19.83 9.59 5.05
C ALA A 170 20.04 9.08 3.60
N GLY A 171 21.11 9.48 2.94
CA GLY A 171 21.39 9.10 1.54
C GLY A 171 20.47 9.81 0.56
N ASN A 172 20.08 9.10 -0.51
CA ASN A 172 19.25 9.65 -1.58
C ASN A 172 17.74 9.41 -1.37
N TYR A 173 17.28 9.26 -0.12
CA TYR A 173 15.86 9.04 0.19
C TYR A 173 15.17 10.38 0.50
N THR A 174 13.94 10.51 0.02
CA THR A 174 13.04 11.61 0.40
C THR A 174 11.76 11.03 0.95
N ALA A 175 11.34 11.46 2.13
CA ALA A 175 10.05 11.12 2.70
C ALA A 175 9.01 12.15 2.29
N MET A 176 7.82 11.68 1.92
CA MET A 176 6.68 12.52 1.56
C MET A 176 5.39 11.93 2.11
N ASP A 177 4.55 12.79 2.64
CA ASP A 177 3.13 12.48 2.81
C ASP A 177 2.37 12.96 1.59
N ILE A 178 1.57 12.06 1.01
CA ILE A 178 0.75 12.33 -0.16
C ILE A 178 -0.73 12.19 0.25
N PRO A 179 -1.38 13.28 0.68
CA PRO A 179 -2.81 13.31 0.90
C PRO A 179 -3.56 13.13 -0.43
N HIS A 180 -4.60 12.29 -0.41
CA HIS A 180 -5.48 12.01 -1.53
C HIS A 180 -6.92 12.27 -1.16
N ASN A 181 -7.73 12.61 -2.17
CA ASN A 181 -9.18 12.63 -2.07
C ASN A 181 -9.76 11.72 -3.15
N THR A 182 -9.99 10.45 -2.79
CA THR A 182 -10.30 9.39 -3.73
C THR A 182 -11.80 9.24 -3.93
N THR A 183 -12.21 9.13 -5.20
CA THR A 183 -13.55 8.69 -5.58
C THR A 183 -13.44 7.41 -6.41
N TRP A 184 -14.24 6.38 -6.07
CA TRP A 184 -14.18 5.09 -6.75
C TRP A 184 -15.57 4.51 -7.03
N GLU A 185 -15.60 3.56 -8.00
CA GLU A 185 -16.70 2.67 -8.31
C GLU A 185 -16.17 1.28 -8.65
N ILE A 186 -16.78 0.23 -8.08
CA ILE A 186 -16.51 -1.19 -8.40
C ILE A 186 -17.66 -1.70 -9.25
N LYS A 187 -17.36 -2.06 -10.51
CA LYS A 187 -18.34 -2.67 -11.43
C LYS A 187 -18.27 -4.18 -11.29
N LYS A 188 -19.35 -4.78 -10.84
CA LYS A 188 -19.55 -6.24 -10.73
C LYS A 188 -20.12 -6.81 -12.01
#